data_17948a2f7cf53b7c778933c535095708
#
_entry.id   17948a2f7cf53b7c778933c535095708
#
_cell.length_a   1.000
_cell.length_b   1.000
_cell.length_c   1.000
_cell.angle_alpha   90.00
_cell.angle_beta   90.00
_cell.angle_gamma   90.00
#
_symmetry.space_group_name_H-M   'P 1'
#
loop_
_entity.id
_entity.type
_entity.pdbx_description
1 polymer ?
#
loop_
_entity_poly.entity_id
_entity_poly.type
_entity_poly.pdbx_seq_one_letter_code
_entity_poly.pdbx_strand_id
1 'polypeptide(L)'
;LGVDVRVEDVFDFTNFTVKSEVIDFIKQDGITIVLCDGGWKIGEFKVLSEHIKSGDFILAHDYAENKEVFESKINGKVWNWHEIQDSDISEASDKNNLLIYNKETFENVAWTCRVKK
;
A
#
# COMPACT_ATOMS: atom_id res chain seq x y z
N LEU A 1 -5.43 -28.00 2.70
CA LEU A 1 -5.19 -26.55 2.76
C LEU A 1 -6.02 -25.86 1.69
N GLY A 2 -6.97 -25.07 2.10
CA GLY A 2 -7.78 -24.27 1.21
C GLY A 2 -7.35 -22.80 1.22
N VAL A 3 -7.71 -22.10 0.15
CA VAL A 3 -7.59 -20.65 0.09
C VAL A 3 -9.00 -20.07 0.16
N ASP A 4 -9.23 -19.20 1.14
CA ASP A 4 -10.49 -18.48 1.26
C ASP A 4 -10.38 -17.20 0.42
N VAL A 5 -11.09 -17.15 -0.70
CA VAL A 5 -11.09 -16.00 -1.59
C VAL A 5 -12.44 -15.28 -1.44
N ARG A 6 -12.39 -14.00 -1.11
CA ARG A 6 -13.56 -13.13 -1.03
C ARG A 6 -13.40 -11.99 -2.00
N VAL A 7 -14.44 -11.70 -2.76
CA VAL A 7 -14.47 -10.60 -3.72
C VAL A 7 -15.54 -9.62 -3.25
N GLU A 8 -15.09 -8.52 -2.62
CA GLU A 8 -15.99 -7.49 -2.10
C GLU A 8 -15.24 -6.16 -1.96
N ASP A 9 -15.97 -5.08 -1.83
CA ASP A 9 -15.40 -3.77 -1.58
C ASP A 9 -14.77 -3.72 -0.18
N VAL A 10 -13.56 -3.19 -0.10
CA VAL A 10 -12.84 -3.01 1.17
C VAL A 10 -13.43 -1.88 1.99
N PHE A 11 -13.93 -0.84 1.32
CA PHE A 11 -14.47 0.36 1.94
C PHE A 11 -15.99 0.36 1.96
N ASP A 12 -16.54 0.92 3.03
CA ASP A 12 -17.94 1.37 3.05
C ASP A 12 -17.97 2.77 2.44
N PHE A 13 -18.42 2.89 1.21
CA PHE A 13 -18.44 4.15 0.48
C PHE A 13 -19.49 5.14 1.01
N THR A 14 -20.43 4.69 1.82
CA THR A 14 -21.40 5.58 2.48
C THR A 14 -20.71 6.48 3.50
N ASN A 15 -19.75 5.92 4.26
CA ASN A 15 -19.05 6.61 5.34
C ASN A 15 -17.55 6.82 5.05
N PHE A 16 -17.04 6.33 3.93
CA PHE A 16 -15.62 6.31 3.58
C PHE A 16 -14.74 5.66 4.68
N THR A 17 -15.25 4.58 5.26
CA THR A 17 -14.54 3.81 6.29
C THR A 17 -14.21 2.41 5.80
N VAL A 18 -13.20 1.79 6.40
CA VAL A 18 -12.88 0.38 6.13
C VAL A 18 -13.93 -0.47 6.80
N LYS A 19 -14.43 -1.46 6.08
CA LYS A 19 -15.42 -2.40 6.63
C LYS A 19 -14.84 -3.16 7.81
N SER A 20 -15.64 -3.37 8.85
CA SER A 20 -15.19 -4.05 10.07
C SER A 20 -14.66 -5.45 9.82
N GLU A 21 -15.25 -6.19 8.91
CA GLU A 21 -14.80 -7.53 8.52
C GLU A 21 -13.42 -7.52 7.85
N VAL A 22 -13.07 -6.44 7.13
CA VAL A 22 -11.74 -6.27 6.54
C VAL A 22 -10.73 -5.97 7.64
N ILE A 23 -11.09 -5.12 8.60
CA ILE A 23 -10.24 -4.84 9.76
C ILE A 23 -9.98 -6.11 10.55
N ASP A 24 -11.02 -6.90 10.81
CA ASP A 24 -10.88 -8.17 11.53
C ASP A 24 -9.96 -9.14 10.80
N PHE A 25 -10.06 -9.20 9.46
CA PHE A 25 -9.18 -10.01 8.63
C PHE A 25 -7.71 -9.55 8.75
N ILE A 26 -7.46 -8.24 8.66
CA ILE A 26 -6.12 -7.68 8.79
C ILE A 26 -5.52 -7.98 10.17
N LYS A 27 -6.36 -7.99 11.19
CA LYS A 27 -5.94 -8.18 12.58
C LYS A 27 -5.76 -9.64 12.99
N GLN A 28 -6.09 -10.59 12.14
CA GLN A 28 -5.87 -12.01 12.45
C GLN A 28 -4.39 -12.30 12.71
N ASP A 29 -4.13 -13.34 13.50
CA ASP A 29 -2.77 -13.80 13.76
C ASP A 29 -2.08 -14.17 12.45
N GLY A 30 -0.78 -13.97 12.41
CA GLY A 30 0.02 -14.22 11.22
C GLY A 30 0.38 -12.92 10.50
N ILE A 31 1.06 -13.07 9.39
CA ILE A 31 1.51 -11.93 8.58
C ILE A 31 0.43 -11.58 7.57
N THR A 32 0.05 -10.32 7.53
CA THR A 32 -0.85 -9.77 6.52
C THR A 32 -0.06 -8.97 5.51
N ILE A 33 -0.40 -9.10 4.25
CA ILE A 33 0.15 -8.27 3.18
C ILE A 33 -1.03 -7.52 2.55
N VAL A 34 -0.94 -6.20 2.55
CA VAL A 34 -1.94 -5.32 1.95
C VAL A 34 -1.39 -4.78 0.65
N LEU A 35 -2.12 -4.94 -0.45
CA LEU A 35 -1.76 -4.42 -1.77
C LEU A 35 -2.70 -3.27 -2.14
N CYS A 36 -2.16 -2.06 -2.22
CA CYS A 36 -2.92 -0.88 -2.66
C CYS A 36 -2.73 -0.71 -4.17
N ASP A 37 -3.65 -1.27 -4.93
CA ASP A 37 -3.63 -1.24 -6.40
C ASP A 37 -5.03 -0.96 -6.98
N GLY A 38 -5.88 -0.35 -6.19
CA GLY A 38 -7.23 0.03 -6.60
C GLY A 38 -7.28 1.42 -7.23
N GLY A 39 -8.46 1.99 -7.27
CA GLY A 39 -8.71 3.30 -7.89
C GLY A 39 -8.29 4.51 -7.04
N TRP A 40 -7.90 4.30 -5.79
CA TRP A 40 -7.52 5.39 -4.88
C TRP A 40 -6.38 4.96 -3.97
N LYS A 41 -5.22 4.72 -4.57
CA LYS A 41 -4.06 4.13 -3.88
C LYS A 41 -3.56 4.96 -2.70
N ILE A 42 -3.54 6.28 -2.83
CA ILE A 42 -3.11 7.17 -1.73
C ILE A 42 -4.03 6.99 -0.51
N GLY A 43 -5.34 7.04 -0.72
CA GLY A 43 -6.31 6.85 0.36
C GLY A 43 -6.29 5.43 0.92
N GLU A 44 -6.19 4.42 0.06
CA GLU A 44 -6.05 3.03 0.47
C GLU A 44 -4.84 2.85 1.39
N PHE A 45 -3.69 3.37 0.99
CA PHE A 45 -2.48 3.29 1.81
C PHE A 45 -2.66 3.98 3.15
N LYS A 46 -3.14 5.22 3.16
CA LYS A 46 -3.30 6.00 4.38
C LYS A 46 -4.23 5.33 5.39
N VAL A 47 -5.36 4.84 4.92
CA VAL A 47 -6.39 4.26 5.80
C VAL A 47 -6.01 2.85 6.24
N LEU A 48 -5.58 2.00 5.31
CA LEU A 48 -5.28 0.60 5.63
C LEU A 48 -4.01 0.46 6.49
N SER A 49 -3.05 1.36 6.34
CA SER A 49 -1.82 1.33 7.14
C SER A 49 -2.08 1.50 8.64
N GLU A 50 -3.20 2.08 9.03
CA GLU A 50 -3.58 2.24 10.44
C GLU A 50 -3.97 0.91 11.09
N HIS A 51 -4.34 -0.09 10.31
CA HIS A 51 -4.89 -1.35 10.81
C HIS A 51 -3.92 -2.53 10.78
N ILE A 52 -2.82 -2.43 10.08
CA ILE A 52 -1.86 -3.52 10.01
C ILE A 52 -1.10 -3.70 11.32
N LYS A 53 -0.64 -4.92 11.55
CA LYS A 53 0.08 -5.32 12.77
C LYS A 53 1.60 -5.20 12.58
N SER A 54 2.35 -5.16 13.66
CA SER A 54 3.81 -5.24 13.60
C SER A 54 4.23 -6.48 12.83
N GLY A 55 5.12 -6.31 11.86
CA GLY A 55 5.57 -7.37 10.96
C GLY A 55 4.75 -7.52 9.70
N ASP A 56 3.61 -6.85 9.59
CA ASP A 56 2.80 -6.84 8.38
C ASP A 56 3.39 -5.90 7.33
N PHE A 57 3.02 -6.14 6.08
CA PHE A 57 3.49 -5.37 4.93
C PHE A 57 2.34 -4.63 4.26
N ILE A 58 2.63 -3.44 3.75
CA ILE A 58 1.73 -2.70 2.88
C ILE A 58 2.49 -2.21 1.64
N LEU A 59 1.92 -2.48 0.49
CA LEU A 59 2.51 -2.14 -0.81
C LEU A 59 1.56 -1.22 -1.58
N ALA A 60 2.14 -0.33 -2.39
CA ALA A 60 1.37 0.51 -3.29
C ALA A 60 2.00 0.52 -4.68
N HIS A 61 1.16 0.35 -5.69
CA HIS A 61 1.53 0.39 -7.10
C HIS A 61 1.43 1.81 -7.67
N ASP A 62 1.95 1.99 -8.87
CA ASP A 62 2.06 3.29 -9.56
C ASP A 62 2.89 4.29 -8.74
N TYR A 63 3.92 3.78 -8.06
CA TYR A 63 4.78 4.53 -7.17
C TYR A 63 6.10 4.89 -7.81
N ALA A 64 6.53 6.12 -7.56
CA ALA A 64 7.91 6.54 -7.66
C ALA A 64 8.20 7.50 -6.51
N GLU A 65 9.45 7.58 -6.09
CA GLU A 65 9.83 8.44 -4.95
C GLU A 65 9.39 9.89 -5.15
N ASN A 66 9.55 10.39 -6.38
CA ASN A 66 9.10 11.71 -6.80
C ASN A 66 8.92 11.74 -8.33
N LYS A 67 8.45 12.87 -8.84
CA LYS A 67 8.21 13.05 -10.27
C LYS A 67 9.47 12.89 -11.11
N GLU A 68 10.60 13.41 -10.65
CA GLU A 68 11.87 13.34 -11.38
C GLU A 68 12.35 11.88 -11.53
N VAL A 69 12.22 11.09 -10.48
CA VAL A 69 12.55 9.66 -10.52
C VAL A 69 11.62 8.93 -11.48
N PHE A 70 10.31 9.24 -11.42
CA PHE A 70 9.37 8.62 -12.36
C PHE A 70 9.76 8.91 -13.81
N GLU A 71 9.97 10.18 -14.14
CA GLU A 71 10.28 10.56 -15.53
C GLU A 71 11.61 9.98 -16.02
N SER A 72 12.63 9.93 -15.17
CA SER A 72 13.96 9.47 -15.58
C SER A 72 14.15 7.97 -15.58
N LYS A 73 13.47 7.24 -14.69
CA LYS A 73 13.73 5.80 -14.48
C LYS A 73 12.56 4.89 -14.81
N ILE A 74 11.35 5.36 -14.74
CA ILE A 74 10.14 4.53 -14.83
C ILE A 74 9.36 4.76 -16.12
N ASN A 75 9.05 6.03 -16.41
CA ASN A 75 8.15 6.37 -17.50
C ASN A 75 8.69 5.94 -18.87
N GLY A 76 7.90 5.14 -19.57
CA GLY A 76 8.25 4.62 -20.88
C GLY A 76 9.29 3.49 -20.86
N LYS A 77 9.79 3.10 -19.69
CA LYS A 77 10.80 2.05 -19.50
C LYS A 77 10.26 0.84 -18.76
N VAL A 78 9.50 1.11 -17.68
CA VAL A 78 8.98 0.08 -16.77
C VAL A 78 7.47 0.19 -16.71
N TRP A 79 6.93 1.39 -16.53
CA TRP A 79 5.52 1.65 -16.35
C TRP A 79 5.17 3.02 -16.89
N ASN A 80 3.89 3.28 -17.12
CA ASN A 80 3.42 4.50 -17.80
C ASN A 80 2.61 5.42 -16.89
N TRP A 81 2.40 5.05 -15.64
CA TRP A 81 1.51 5.77 -14.74
C TRP A 81 2.17 6.05 -13.40
N HIS A 82 2.00 7.28 -12.92
CA HIS A 82 2.51 7.71 -11.63
C HIS A 82 1.36 8.33 -10.83
N GLU A 83 0.91 7.63 -9.82
CA GLU A 83 -0.19 8.09 -8.97
C GLU A 83 0.29 8.48 -7.59
N ILE A 84 1.24 7.76 -7.03
CA ILE A 84 1.67 7.90 -5.64
C ILE A 84 3.17 8.12 -5.54
N GLN A 85 3.57 9.03 -4.67
CA GLN A 85 4.98 9.32 -4.39
C GLN A 85 5.21 9.40 -2.89
N ASP A 86 6.47 9.47 -2.48
CA ASP A 86 6.84 9.43 -1.07
C ASP A 86 6.14 10.51 -0.24
N SER A 87 6.06 11.74 -0.75
CA SER A 87 5.40 12.84 -0.04
C SER A 87 3.91 12.59 0.24
N ASP A 88 3.25 11.74 -0.54
CA ASP A 88 1.84 11.40 -0.34
C ASP A 88 1.63 10.48 0.86
N ILE A 89 2.64 9.69 1.22
CA ILE A 89 2.51 8.64 2.23
C ILE A 89 3.49 8.75 3.40
N SER A 90 4.34 9.77 3.39
CA SER A 90 5.35 9.94 4.45
C SER A 90 4.71 10.18 5.83
N GLU A 91 3.67 10.98 5.91
CA GLU A 91 2.97 11.24 7.17
C GLU A 91 2.34 9.96 7.73
N ALA A 92 1.64 9.20 6.90
CA ALA A 92 1.04 7.93 7.32
C ALA A 92 2.11 6.91 7.71
N SER A 93 3.24 6.91 7.00
CA SER A 93 4.37 6.02 7.30
C SER A 93 4.98 6.33 8.66
N ASP A 94 5.20 7.60 8.95
CA ASP A 94 5.75 8.03 10.25
C ASP A 94 4.77 7.73 11.38
N LYS A 95 3.51 8.08 11.20
CA LYS A 95 2.46 7.86 12.19
C LYS A 95 2.29 6.38 12.54
N ASN A 96 2.41 5.50 11.58
CA ASN A 96 2.15 4.07 11.73
C ASN A 96 3.43 3.24 11.86
N ASN A 97 4.58 3.87 12.04
CA ASN A 97 5.87 3.20 12.20
C ASN A 97 6.22 2.27 11.03
N LEU A 98 6.01 2.75 9.81
CA LEU A 98 6.33 2.00 8.60
C LEU A 98 7.74 2.32 8.14
N LEU A 99 8.50 1.27 7.84
CA LEU A 99 9.84 1.37 7.27
C LEU A 99 9.83 0.91 5.82
N ILE A 100 10.63 1.55 4.99
CA ILE A 100 10.79 1.10 3.60
C ILE A 100 11.47 -0.27 3.63
N TYR A 101 10.87 -1.23 2.93
CA TYR A 101 11.37 -2.58 2.82
C TYR A 101 11.82 -2.84 1.37
N ASN A 102 13.07 -3.27 1.23
CA ASN A 102 13.66 -3.68 -0.06
C ASN A 102 13.43 -2.65 -1.18
N LYS A 103 13.79 -1.42 -0.89
CA LYS A 103 13.54 -0.23 -1.70
C LYS A 103 13.83 -0.45 -3.19
N GLU A 104 15.01 -0.91 -3.51
CA GLU A 104 15.46 -1.03 -4.90
C GLU A 104 14.63 -2.04 -5.67
N THR A 105 14.38 -3.21 -5.09
CA THR A 105 13.62 -4.26 -5.75
C THR A 105 12.22 -3.82 -6.11
N PHE A 106 11.53 -3.16 -5.20
CA PHE A 106 10.15 -2.74 -5.43
C PHE A 106 10.05 -1.47 -6.27
N GLU A 107 10.87 -0.48 -6.00
CA GLU A 107 10.79 0.80 -6.72
C GLU A 107 11.20 0.67 -8.18
N ASN A 108 12.07 -0.28 -8.51
CA ASN A 108 12.44 -0.56 -9.91
C ASN A 108 11.28 -1.10 -10.74
N VAL A 109 10.21 -1.55 -10.12
CA VAL A 109 9.00 -2.04 -10.79
C VAL A 109 7.75 -1.20 -10.47
N ALA A 110 7.96 0.05 -10.08
CA ALA A 110 6.92 1.03 -9.77
C ALA A 110 6.03 0.65 -8.56
N TRP A 111 6.60 -0.06 -7.60
CA TRP A 111 5.97 -0.36 -6.32
C TRP A 111 6.77 0.24 -5.18
N THR A 112 6.12 0.50 -4.06
CA THR A 112 6.80 0.65 -2.76
C THR A 112 6.31 -0.44 -1.84
N CYS A 113 7.19 -0.92 -0.97
CA CYS A 113 6.84 -1.87 0.08
C CYS A 113 7.26 -1.31 1.42
N ARG A 114 6.35 -1.31 2.37
CA ARG A 114 6.61 -0.84 3.74
C ARG A 114 6.26 -1.96 4.71
N VAL A 115 7.07 -2.07 5.77
CA VAL A 115 6.83 -3.04 6.85
C VAL A 115 6.57 -2.28 8.13
N LYS A 116 5.57 -2.70 8.89
CA LYS A 116 5.28 -2.12 10.20
C LYS A 116 6.25 -2.67 11.23
N LYS A 117 6.89 -1.76 11.90
CA LYS A 117 7.84 -2.10 12.95
C LYS A 117 7.16 -2.47 14.27
#